data_990caf2c836d20699ca888b35dfa5839
#
_entry.id   990caf2c836d20699ca888b35dfa5839
#
_cell.length_a   1.000
_cell.length_b   1.000
_cell.length_c   1.000
_cell.angle_alpha   90.00
_cell.angle_beta   90.00
_cell.angle_gamma   90.00
#
_symmetry.space_group_name_H-M   'P 1'
#
loop_
_entity.id
_entity.type
_entity.pdbx_description
1 polymer ?
#
loop_
_entity_poly.entity_id
_entity_poly.type
_entity_poly.pdbx_seq_one_letter_code
_entity_poly.pdbx_strand_id
1 'polypeptide(L)'
;PLRSIYGTSRKDSIYAAFREFFLLSLLLVDIRKFFADTESDGDRMKKTLLNRKKQNKKSDYYDYNLVAVIVLLVCFGLVMLYSTSSYMAEVNYGNDMFYFKKQALISAACLIGALFISKILDYHILLPLTTALYVASLILMGLVRTPLGHSSHGATRWLYIGPINFQPAELAKIAVIIMMAYMIGKMGRKVKTLKSCMILGLPGAGLALAAYILTDNLSTAMIILGITVGMVFVAHPDMRPFIAVTAAGVILIVIGVLFLVATTKDSDSFRVMRVLVWLQPEKYSDEGGYQTLQALYAIGSGGLFGRGLGNSIQKLGSVPEAQNDMIFSIICEELGIFGGIFVLILFGYLLYRLFFIAQNAPDLFGSLIVTGIFIHIALQVILNIAVVLNLMPNTGVTLPFISYGGTSIVFLMLEMAIALSVARQIKFQE
;
A
#
# COMPACT_ATOMS: atom_id res chain seq x y z
N PRO A 1 11.80 31.57 19.93
CA PRO A 1 11.90 31.58 18.46
C PRO A 1 11.46 30.25 17.80
N LEU A 2 11.65 29.10 18.49
CA LEU A 2 11.33 27.78 17.96
C LEU A 2 9.81 27.47 17.88
N ARG A 3 9.00 28.07 18.73
CA ARG A 3 7.54 27.86 18.75
C ARG A 3 6.79 28.39 17.50
N SER A 4 7.33 29.40 16.82
CA SER A 4 6.67 29.99 15.63
C SER A 4 6.90 29.16 14.35
N ILE A 5 8.00 28.42 14.27
CA ILE A 5 8.32 27.57 13.12
C ILE A 5 7.46 26.28 13.12
N TYR A 6 7.18 25.72 14.29
CA TYR A 6 6.38 24.51 14.43
C TYR A 6 4.88 24.69 14.20
N GLY A 7 4.34 25.88 14.41
CA GLY A 7 2.89 26.14 14.31
C GLY A 7 2.37 26.21 12.87
N THR A 8 3.18 26.69 11.93
CA THR A 8 2.80 26.85 10.52
C THR A 8 2.98 25.55 9.72
N SER A 9 4.09 24.83 9.93
CA SER A 9 4.40 23.59 9.21
C SER A 9 3.39 22.45 9.47
N ARG A 10 2.88 22.32 10.71
CA ARG A 10 1.93 21.25 11.05
C ARG A 10 0.54 21.47 10.43
N LYS A 11 0.08 22.73 10.35
CA LYS A 11 -1.20 23.07 9.69
C LYS A 11 -1.14 22.82 8.19
N ASP A 12 -0.06 23.23 7.54
CA ASP A 12 0.10 23.08 6.09
C ASP A 12 0.23 21.61 5.68
N SER A 13 0.90 20.78 6.49
CA SER A 13 0.99 19.34 6.30
C SER A 13 -0.36 18.62 6.48
N ILE A 14 -1.17 19.06 7.46
CA ILE A 14 -2.53 18.53 7.68
C ILE A 14 -3.43 18.88 6.49
N TYR A 15 -3.35 20.11 5.96
CA TYR A 15 -4.13 20.52 4.78
C TYR A 15 -3.72 19.75 3.53
N ALA A 16 -2.42 19.46 3.33
CA ALA A 16 -1.96 18.65 2.21
C ALA A 16 -2.48 17.21 2.30
N ALA A 17 -2.33 16.55 3.45
CA ALA A 17 -2.85 15.19 3.65
C ALA A 17 -4.38 15.12 3.54
N PHE A 18 -5.10 16.14 4.04
CA PHE A 18 -6.56 16.22 3.91
C PHE A 18 -7.00 16.41 2.46
N ARG A 19 -6.26 17.19 1.68
CA ARG A 19 -6.51 17.40 0.25
C ARG A 19 -6.30 16.11 -0.54
N GLU A 20 -5.23 15.34 -0.28
CA GLU A 20 -4.97 14.05 -0.94
C GLU A 20 -6.04 13.00 -0.55
N PHE A 21 -6.45 12.96 0.71
CA PHE A 21 -7.56 12.11 1.15
C PHE A 21 -8.88 12.51 0.47
N PHE A 22 -9.12 13.82 0.29
CA PHE A 22 -10.30 14.32 -0.42
C PHE A 22 -10.26 13.99 -1.91
N LEU A 23 -9.11 14.12 -2.58
CA LEU A 23 -8.93 13.69 -3.98
C LEU A 23 -9.14 12.18 -4.15
N LEU A 24 -8.62 11.37 -3.22
CA LEU A 24 -8.86 9.93 -3.23
C LEU A 24 -10.34 9.60 -3.05
N SER A 25 -11.04 10.32 -2.16
CA SER A 25 -12.47 10.13 -1.95
C SER A 25 -13.30 10.51 -3.19
N LEU A 26 -12.91 11.55 -3.93
CA LEU A 26 -13.53 11.91 -5.21
C LEU A 26 -13.30 10.84 -6.27
N LEU A 27 -12.09 10.32 -6.41
CA LEU A 27 -11.78 9.21 -7.31
C LEU A 27 -12.59 7.95 -6.97
N LEU A 28 -12.72 7.61 -5.69
CA LEU A 28 -13.55 6.48 -5.24
C LEU A 28 -15.04 6.71 -5.52
N VAL A 29 -15.53 7.94 -5.41
CA VAL A 29 -16.91 8.31 -5.78
C VAL A 29 -17.15 8.13 -7.27
N ASP A 30 -16.19 8.49 -8.13
CA ASP A 30 -16.31 8.32 -9.58
C ASP A 30 -16.24 6.85 -9.99
N ILE A 31 -15.36 6.06 -9.38
CA ILE A 31 -15.37 4.59 -9.54
C ILE A 31 -16.73 4.02 -9.16
N ARG A 32 -17.29 4.47 -8.05
CA ARG A 32 -18.58 4.02 -7.57
C ARG A 32 -19.72 4.37 -8.50
N LYS A 33 -19.78 5.59 -9.07
CA LYS A 33 -20.77 5.97 -10.08
C LYS A 33 -20.74 5.01 -11.27
N PHE A 34 -19.52 4.70 -11.75
CA PHE A 34 -19.33 3.72 -12.81
C PHE A 34 -19.92 2.35 -12.48
N PHE A 35 -19.71 1.83 -11.25
CA PHE A 35 -20.30 0.56 -10.82
C PHE A 35 -21.82 0.63 -10.66
N ALA A 36 -22.40 1.75 -10.24
CA ALA A 36 -23.83 1.93 -10.13
C ALA A 36 -24.50 1.90 -11.51
N ASP A 37 -23.86 2.46 -12.54
CA ASP A 37 -24.35 2.48 -13.92
C ASP A 37 -24.19 1.12 -14.62
N THR A 38 -23.15 0.33 -14.25
CA THR A 38 -22.90 -1.02 -14.83
C THR A 38 -23.73 -2.14 -14.18
N GLU A 39 -24.64 -1.84 -13.29
CA GLU A 39 -25.39 -2.78 -12.45
C GLU A 39 -26.35 -3.74 -13.21
N SER A 40 -26.50 -3.59 -14.53
CA SER A 40 -27.32 -4.51 -15.36
C SER A 40 -26.62 -5.85 -15.67
N ASP A 41 -25.37 -6.07 -15.27
CA ASP A 41 -24.47 -7.09 -15.83
C ASP A 41 -24.21 -8.34 -14.97
N GLY A 42 -24.88 -8.53 -13.84
CA GLY A 42 -24.71 -9.75 -13.02
C GLY A 42 -25.04 -11.06 -13.76
N ASP A 43 -25.92 -11.01 -14.76
CA ASP A 43 -26.19 -12.14 -15.65
C ASP A 43 -25.15 -12.33 -16.76
N ARG A 44 -24.38 -11.29 -17.08
CA ARG A 44 -23.27 -11.36 -18.03
C ARG A 44 -22.09 -12.17 -17.48
N MET A 45 -21.80 -12.12 -16.20
CA MET A 45 -20.70 -12.89 -15.61
C MET A 45 -20.90 -14.40 -15.80
N LYS A 46 -22.12 -14.90 -15.64
CA LYS A 46 -22.48 -16.31 -15.98
C LYS A 46 -22.36 -16.58 -17.48
N LYS A 47 -22.77 -15.64 -18.34
CA LYS A 47 -22.65 -15.76 -19.80
C LYS A 47 -21.19 -15.63 -20.28
N THR A 48 -20.37 -14.81 -19.63
CA THR A 48 -18.94 -14.64 -19.97
C THR A 48 -18.15 -15.90 -19.67
N LEU A 49 -18.44 -16.60 -18.57
CA LEU A 49 -17.84 -17.90 -18.26
C LEU A 49 -18.24 -18.98 -19.28
N LEU A 50 -19.45 -18.90 -19.87
CA LEU A 50 -19.95 -19.85 -20.85
C LEU A 50 -19.54 -19.50 -22.30
N ASN A 51 -19.33 -18.22 -22.64
CA ASN A 51 -19.02 -17.76 -24.00
C ASN A 51 -17.49 -17.60 -24.29
N ARG A 52 -16.61 -18.18 -23.48
CA ARG A 52 -15.14 -18.14 -23.60
C ARG A 52 -14.61 -18.57 -25.00
N LYS A 53 -15.38 -19.29 -25.80
CA LYS A 53 -14.97 -19.81 -27.13
C LYS A 53 -15.14 -18.84 -28.31
N LYS A 54 -15.78 -17.65 -28.16
CA LYS A 54 -16.12 -16.78 -29.30
C LYS A 54 -15.42 -15.42 -29.37
N GLN A 55 -14.55 -15.06 -28.41
CA GLN A 55 -13.94 -13.73 -28.39
C GLN A 55 -12.43 -13.70 -28.64
N ASN A 56 -11.97 -14.41 -29.66
CA ASN A 56 -10.56 -14.43 -30.07
C ASN A 56 -10.17 -13.27 -31.03
N LYS A 57 -10.69 -12.05 -30.84
CA LYS A 57 -10.08 -10.87 -31.44
C LYS A 57 -9.19 -10.25 -30.37
N LYS A 58 -7.85 -10.48 -30.45
CA LYS A 58 -6.86 -9.79 -29.61
C LYS A 58 -7.07 -8.29 -29.76
N SER A 59 -7.32 -7.58 -28.66
CA SER A 59 -7.21 -6.14 -28.66
C SER A 59 -5.68 -5.84 -28.68
N ASP A 60 -5.25 -4.94 -29.53
CA ASP A 60 -3.84 -4.53 -29.62
C ASP A 60 -3.49 -3.43 -28.60
N TYR A 61 -4.41 -3.10 -27.68
CA TYR A 61 -4.16 -2.09 -26.66
C TYR A 61 -3.20 -2.62 -25.59
N TYR A 62 -2.17 -1.84 -25.32
CA TYR A 62 -1.25 -2.08 -24.22
C TYR A 62 -0.96 -0.75 -23.51
N ASP A 63 -1.09 -0.73 -22.19
CA ASP A 63 -0.93 0.51 -21.41
C ASP A 63 0.55 0.84 -21.16
N TYR A 64 1.20 1.42 -22.18
CA TYR A 64 2.59 1.87 -22.07
C TYR A 64 2.77 2.98 -21.02
N ASN A 65 1.74 3.78 -20.75
CA ASN A 65 1.79 4.84 -19.76
C ASN A 65 1.91 4.27 -18.33
N LEU A 66 1.17 3.17 -18.04
CA LEU A 66 1.33 2.45 -16.78
C LEU A 66 2.75 1.89 -16.63
N VAL A 67 3.29 1.29 -17.69
CA VAL A 67 4.68 0.77 -17.67
C VAL A 67 5.68 1.90 -17.46
N ALA A 68 5.51 3.03 -18.15
CA ALA A 68 6.41 4.18 -18.04
C ALA A 68 6.45 4.74 -16.61
N VAL A 69 5.29 4.90 -15.95
CA VAL A 69 5.28 5.42 -14.57
C VAL A 69 5.87 4.43 -13.56
N ILE A 70 5.68 3.13 -13.76
CA ILE A 70 6.32 2.10 -12.92
C ILE A 70 7.84 2.16 -13.07
N VAL A 71 8.34 2.25 -14.30
CA VAL A 71 9.79 2.38 -14.58
C VAL A 71 10.34 3.66 -13.94
N LEU A 72 9.64 4.79 -14.08
CA LEU A 72 10.05 6.06 -13.46
C LEU A 72 10.10 5.96 -11.93
N LEU A 73 9.08 5.37 -11.28
CA LEU A 73 9.06 5.16 -9.83
C LEU A 73 10.21 4.26 -9.37
N VAL A 74 10.48 3.17 -10.08
CA VAL A 74 11.58 2.25 -9.76
C VAL A 74 12.94 2.91 -9.95
N CYS A 75 13.16 3.60 -11.07
CA CYS A 75 14.42 4.30 -11.34
C CYS A 75 14.66 5.39 -10.30
N PHE A 76 13.65 6.22 -10.01
CA PHE A 76 13.73 7.23 -8.96
C PHE A 76 14.00 6.58 -7.59
N GLY A 77 13.29 5.50 -7.27
CA GLY A 77 13.48 4.75 -6.03
C GLY A 77 14.89 4.20 -5.90
N LEU A 78 15.48 3.66 -6.98
CA LEU A 78 16.87 3.16 -6.97
C LEU A 78 17.89 4.28 -6.73
N VAL A 79 17.71 5.46 -7.35
CA VAL A 79 18.57 6.62 -7.10
C VAL A 79 18.51 7.05 -5.65
N MET A 80 17.29 7.20 -5.10
CA MET A 80 17.11 7.58 -3.70
C MET A 80 17.57 6.50 -2.74
N LEU A 81 17.39 5.22 -3.09
CA LEU A 81 17.90 4.10 -2.29
C LEU A 81 19.42 4.11 -2.21
N TYR A 82 20.12 4.34 -3.31
CA TYR A 82 21.58 4.47 -3.29
C TYR A 82 22.00 5.63 -2.37
N SER A 83 21.37 6.79 -2.54
CA SER A 83 21.67 7.95 -1.68
C SER A 83 21.45 7.66 -0.20
N THR A 84 20.34 7.03 0.17
CA THR A 84 19.97 6.79 1.57
C THR A 84 20.74 5.66 2.22
N SER A 85 21.16 4.64 1.47
CA SER A 85 21.72 3.41 2.01
C SER A 85 23.25 3.29 1.88
N SER A 86 23.90 4.11 1.06
CA SER A 86 25.34 4.00 0.77
C SER A 86 26.21 4.01 2.02
N TYR A 87 25.97 4.93 2.94
CA TYR A 87 26.74 5.02 4.19
C TYR A 87 26.59 3.77 5.06
N MET A 88 25.34 3.34 5.32
CA MET A 88 25.09 2.14 6.14
C MET A 88 25.56 0.86 5.45
N ALA A 89 25.54 0.82 4.12
CA ALA A 89 26.05 -0.31 3.34
C ALA A 89 27.57 -0.41 3.45
N GLU A 90 28.26 0.71 3.39
CA GLU A 90 29.72 0.76 3.58
C GLU A 90 30.11 0.32 4.99
N VAL A 91 29.44 0.85 6.03
CA VAL A 91 29.73 0.51 7.43
C VAL A 91 29.48 -0.97 7.73
N ASN A 92 28.35 -1.54 7.22
CA ASN A 92 27.94 -2.90 7.59
C ASN A 92 28.56 -3.98 6.70
N TYR A 93 28.84 -3.67 5.42
CA TYR A 93 29.23 -4.67 4.40
C TYR A 93 30.51 -4.32 3.67
N GLY A 94 31.14 -3.16 3.92
CA GLY A 94 32.33 -2.69 3.19
C GLY A 94 32.05 -2.44 1.69
N ASN A 95 30.82 -2.18 1.32
CA ASN A 95 30.38 -1.95 -0.07
C ASN A 95 29.17 -1.03 -0.10
N ASP A 96 29.37 0.22 -0.50
CA ASP A 96 28.34 1.26 -0.58
C ASP A 96 27.16 0.89 -1.51
N MET A 97 27.39 0.04 -2.53
CA MET A 97 26.40 -0.37 -3.51
C MET A 97 25.62 -1.66 -3.13
N PHE A 98 25.82 -2.20 -1.93
CA PHE A 98 25.22 -3.50 -1.54
C PHE A 98 23.69 -3.52 -1.70
N TYR A 99 22.99 -2.58 -1.06
CA TYR A 99 21.53 -2.50 -1.14
C TYR A 99 21.04 -2.16 -2.55
N PHE A 100 21.72 -1.21 -3.22
CA PHE A 100 21.41 -0.78 -4.57
C PHE A 100 21.47 -1.95 -5.56
N LYS A 101 22.60 -2.68 -5.61
CA LYS A 101 22.79 -3.82 -6.54
C LYS A 101 21.72 -4.90 -6.33
N LYS A 102 21.45 -5.24 -5.08
CA LYS A 102 20.43 -6.24 -4.73
C LYS A 102 19.04 -5.81 -5.18
N GLN A 103 18.65 -4.58 -4.87
CA GLN A 103 17.31 -4.05 -5.23
C GLN A 103 17.19 -3.86 -6.75
N ALA A 104 18.21 -3.35 -7.43
CA ALA A 104 18.22 -3.15 -8.88
C ALA A 104 18.05 -4.47 -9.64
N LEU A 105 18.78 -5.52 -9.21
CA LEU A 105 18.66 -6.84 -9.82
C LEU A 105 17.25 -7.42 -9.66
N ILE A 106 16.70 -7.37 -8.43
CA ILE A 106 15.35 -7.87 -8.14
C ILE A 106 14.32 -7.06 -8.93
N SER A 107 14.42 -5.72 -8.92
CA SER A 107 13.48 -4.83 -9.63
C SER A 107 13.49 -5.07 -11.13
N ALA A 108 14.67 -5.20 -11.74
CA ALA A 108 14.81 -5.48 -13.18
C ALA A 108 14.22 -6.85 -13.55
N ALA A 109 14.54 -7.90 -12.77
CA ALA A 109 13.99 -9.24 -12.98
C ALA A 109 12.46 -9.24 -12.84
N CYS A 110 11.91 -8.56 -11.80
CA CYS A 110 10.47 -8.47 -11.57
C CYS A 110 9.76 -7.64 -12.64
N LEU A 111 10.38 -6.56 -13.14
CA LEU A 111 9.81 -5.75 -14.22
C LEU A 111 9.72 -6.58 -15.52
N ILE A 112 10.80 -7.27 -15.89
CA ILE A 112 10.80 -8.16 -17.05
C ILE A 112 9.76 -9.28 -16.87
N GLY A 113 9.71 -9.90 -15.70
CA GLY A 113 8.72 -10.92 -15.35
C GLY A 113 7.29 -10.38 -15.43
N ALA A 114 7.02 -9.18 -14.91
CA ALA A 114 5.72 -8.53 -14.97
C ALA A 114 5.26 -8.27 -16.41
N LEU A 115 6.16 -7.75 -17.27
CA LEU A 115 5.89 -7.53 -18.68
C LEU A 115 5.63 -8.86 -19.45
N PHE A 116 6.37 -9.92 -19.11
CA PHE A 116 6.18 -11.24 -19.69
C PHE A 116 4.84 -11.86 -19.24
N ILE A 117 4.58 -11.85 -17.92
CA ILE A 117 3.35 -12.36 -17.34
C ILE A 117 2.13 -11.62 -17.90
N SER A 118 2.18 -10.29 -18.00
CA SER A 118 1.06 -9.49 -18.53
C SER A 118 0.70 -9.83 -19.98
N LYS A 119 1.66 -10.31 -20.77
CA LYS A 119 1.44 -10.72 -22.18
C LYS A 119 0.87 -12.13 -22.32
N ILE A 120 1.19 -13.03 -21.41
CA ILE A 120 0.83 -14.45 -21.49
C ILE A 120 -0.36 -14.79 -20.62
N LEU A 121 -0.39 -14.24 -19.39
CA LEU A 121 -1.40 -14.57 -18.39
C LEU A 121 -2.72 -13.87 -18.71
N ASP A 122 -3.80 -14.64 -18.76
CA ASP A 122 -5.16 -14.13 -18.69
C ASP A 122 -5.55 -14.02 -17.22
N TYR A 123 -5.91 -12.80 -16.75
CA TYR A 123 -6.30 -12.58 -15.35
C TYR A 123 -7.50 -13.44 -14.91
N HIS A 124 -8.31 -13.95 -15.82
CA HIS A 124 -9.41 -14.87 -15.49
C HIS A 124 -8.95 -16.19 -14.88
N ILE A 125 -7.67 -16.56 -15.03
CA ILE A 125 -7.12 -17.75 -14.36
C ILE A 125 -7.13 -17.60 -12.83
N LEU A 126 -7.22 -16.38 -12.34
CA LEU A 126 -7.35 -16.09 -10.91
C LEU A 126 -8.72 -16.48 -10.34
N LEU A 127 -9.76 -16.57 -11.16
CA LEU A 127 -11.10 -16.97 -10.72
C LEU A 127 -11.15 -18.34 -10.06
N PRO A 128 -10.69 -19.44 -10.71
CA PRO A 128 -10.67 -20.75 -10.07
C PRO A 128 -9.64 -20.85 -8.94
N LEU A 129 -8.60 -20.02 -8.97
CA LEU A 129 -7.54 -20.01 -7.96
C LEU A 129 -7.87 -19.18 -6.71
N THR A 130 -8.96 -18.41 -6.71
CA THR A 130 -9.33 -17.49 -5.64
C THR A 130 -9.30 -18.15 -4.25
N THR A 131 -10.00 -19.26 -4.07
CA THR A 131 -10.05 -19.96 -2.77
C THR A 131 -8.71 -20.58 -2.42
N ALA A 132 -7.99 -21.10 -3.40
CA ALA A 132 -6.66 -21.68 -3.18
C ALA A 132 -5.65 -20.62 -2.71
N LEU A 133 -5.64 -19.43 -3.35
CA LEU A 133 -4.79 -18.30 -2.95
C LEU A 133 -5.12 -17.81 -1.54
N TYR A 134 -6.41 -17.73 -1.21
CA TYR A 134 -6.87 -17.32 0.11
C TYR A 134 -6.41 -18.31 1.20
N VAL A 135 -6.64 -19.59 0.99
CA VAL A 135 -6.22 -20.65 1.94
C VAL A 135 -4.71 -20.74 2.02
N ALA A 136 -4.01 -20.65 0.88
CA ALA A 136 -2.54 -20.65 0.86
C ALA A 136 -1.95 -19.47 1.66
N SER A 137 -2.54 -18.27 1.56
CA SER A 137 -2.09 -17.12 2.36
C SER A 137 -2.28 -17.33 3.86
N LEU A 138 -3.39 -17.96 4.28
CA LEU A 138 -3.63 -18.33 5.70
C LEU A 138 -2.60 -19.36 6.20
N ILE A 139 -2.37 -20.40 5.39
CA ILE A 139 -1.39 -21.45 5.74
C ILE A 139 0.01 -20.85 5.86
N LEU A 140 0.43 -20.04 4.89
CA LEU A 140 1.75 -19.39 4.89
C LEU A 140 1.92 -18.44 6.08
N MET A 141 0.88 -17.68 6.47
CA MET A 141 0.92 -16.87 7.70
C MET A 141 1.01 -17.75 8.95
N GLY A 142 0.32 -18.90 8.97
CA GLY A 142 0.43 -19.86 10.06
C GLY A 142 1.84 -20.46 10.19
N LEU A 143 2.51 -20.73 9.06
CA LEU A 143 3.88 -21.25 9.05
C LEU A 143 4.91 -20.30 9.67
N VAL A 144 4.63 -19.00 9.74
CA VAL A 144 5.50 -18.03 10.43
C VAL A 144 5.67 -18.35 11.92
N ARG A 145 4.70 -19.02 12.55
CA ARG A 145 4.78 -19.45 13.96
C ARG A 145 5.54 -20.77 14.16
N THR A 146 6.00 -21.38 13.08
CA THR A 146 6.82 -22.61 13.13
C THR A 146 8.33 -22.26 13.14
N PRO A 147 9.24 -23.23 13.29
CA PRO A 147 10.69 -23.00 13.21
C PRO A 147 11.19 -22.38 11.89
N LEU A 148 10.35 -22.36 10.84
CA LEU A 148 10.64 -21.67 9.57
C LEU A 148 10.47 -20.15 9.66
N GLY A 149 9.81 -19.67 10.73
CA GLY A 149 9.60 -18.25 10.96
C GLY A 149 10.84 -17.57 11.54
N HIS A 150 11.14 -16.37 11.04
CA HIS A 150 12.23 -15.56 11.57
C HIS A 150 11.69 -14.26 12.18
N SER A 151 12.18 -13.95 13.39
CA SER A 151 11.84 -12.70 14.06
C SER A 151 12.85 -11.62 13.71
N SER A 152 12.32 -10.44 13.31
CA SER A 152 13.09 -9.24 13.11
C SER A 152 12.45 -8.13 13.92
N HIS A 153 13.24 -7.38 14.70
CA HIS A 153 12.77 -6.28 15.57
C HIS A 153 11.62 -6.68 16.50
N GLY A 154 11.71 -7.89 17.10
CA GLY A 154 10.73 -8.38 18.07
C GLY A 154 9.40 -8.89 17.49
N ALA A 155 9.27 -9.01 16.17
CA ALA A 155 8.09 -9.55 15.52
C ALA A 155 8.45 -10.63 14.48
N THR A 156 7.73 -11.76 14.52
CA THR A 156 7.90 -12.87 13.57
C THR A 156 7.04 -12.61 12.34
N ARG A 157 7.66 -12.20 11.22
CA ARG A 157 6.93 -11.77 10.00
C ARG A 157 7.42 -12.45 8.73
N TRP A 158 8.59 -13.08 8.77
CA TRP A 158 9.30 -13.58 7.62
C TRP A 158 9.40 -15.09 7.64
N LEU A 159 9.28 -15.71 6.48
CA LEU A 159 9.63 -17.10 6.24
C LEU A 159 10.95 -17.13 5.47
N TYR A 160 11.88 -17.96 5.96
CA TYR A 160 13.12 -18.24 5.24
C TYR A 160 12.98 -19.56 4.49
N ILE A 161 12.96 -19.50 3.17
CA ILE A 161 12.93 -20.67 2.30
C ILE A 161 14.25 -20.65 1.51
N GLY A 162 15.28 -21.27 2.08
CA GLY A 162 16.64 -21.20 1.54
C GLY A 162 17.17 -19.76 1.57
N PRO A 163 17.67 -19.21 0.45
CA PRO A 163 18.22 -17.85 0.38
C PRO A 163 17.15 -16.74 0.26
N ILE A 164 15.86 -17.12 0.15
CA ILE A 164 14.76 -16.20 -0.13
C ILE A 164 14.02 -15.88 1.16
N ASN A 165 13.96 -14.59 1.49
CA ASN A 165 13.13 -14.08 2.57
C ASN A 165 11.75 -13.74 2.00
N PHE A 166 10.72 -14.38 2.50
CA PHE A 166 9.36 -14.24 2.02
C PHE A 166 8.46 -13.71 3.15
N GLN A 167 7.68 -12.68 2.87
CA GLN A 167 6.68 -12.17 3.82
C GLN A 167 5.28 -12.62 3.38
N PRO A 168 4.66 -13.58 4.06
CA PRO A 168 3.33 -14.12 3.68
C PRO A 168 2.22 -13.09 3.65
N ALA A 169 2.33 -12.07 4.48
CA ALA A 169 1.36 -10.99 4.55
C ALA A 169 1.25 -10.15 3.25
N GLU A 170 2.32 -10.13 2.43
CA GLU A 170 2.27 -9.50 1.10
C GLU A 170 1.35 -10.28 0.16
N LEU A 171 1.41 -11.61 0.17
CA LEU A 171 0.50 -12.46 -0.60
C LEU A 171 -0.95 -12.30 -0.12
N ALA A 172 -1.18 -12.11 1.18
CA ALA A 172 -2.52 -11.95 1.75
C ALA A 172 -3.22 -10.70 1.22
N LYS A 173 -2.49 -9.61 0.91
CA LYS A 173 -3.06 -8.40 0.29
C LYS A 173 -3.61 -8.69 -1.11
N ILE A 174 -2.88 -9.44 -1.92
CA ILE A 174 -3.35 -9.86 -3.26
C ILE A 174 -4.51 -10.85 -3.12
N ALA A 175 -4.41 -11.81 -2.21
CA ALA A 175 -5.46 -12.81 -1.99
C ALA A 175 -6.79 -12.18 -1.57
N VAL A 176 -6.79 -11.14 -0.72
CA VAL A 176 -8.00 -10.44 -0.33
C VAL A 176 -8.60 -9.67 -1.51
N ILE A 177 -7.78 -9.01 -2.34
CA ILE A 177 -8.25 -8.29 -3.54
C ILE A 177 -9.01 -9.26 -4.48
N ILE A 178 -8.39 -10.40 -4.79
CA ILE A 178 -8.97 -11.40 -5.69
C ILE A 178 -10.24 -12.02 -5.08
N MET A 179 -10.22 -12.35 -3.77
CA MET A 179 -11.37 -12.91 -3.06
C MET A 179 -12.54 -11.91 -3.04
N MET A 180 -12.29 -10.66 -2.74
CA MET A 180 -13.32 -9.61 -2.73
C MET A 180 -13.90 -9.39 -4.12
N ALA A 181 -13.06 -9.31 -5.15
CA ALA A 181 -13.51 -9.18 -6.54
C ALA A 181 -14.42 -10.36 -6.97
N TYR A 182 -14.02 -11.59 -6.60
CA TYR A 182 -14.83 -12.79 -6.86
C TYR A 182 -16.18 -12.74 -6.13
N MET A 183 -16.18 -12.44 -4.82
CA MET A 183 -17.41 -12.46 -4.00
C MET A 183 -18.38 -11.35 -4.43
N ILE A 184 -17.90 -10.13 -4.67
CA ILE A 184 -18.71 -9.00 -5.15
C ILE A 184 -19.33 -9.36 -6.50
N GLY A 185 -18.55 -9.88 -7.44
CA GLY A 185 -19.02 -10.31 -8.74
C GLY A 185 -20.06 -11.42 -8.65
N LYS A 186 -19.90 -12.39 -7.73
CA LYS A 186 -20.86 -13.47 -7.51
C LYS A 186 -22.16 -13.00 -6.86
N MET A 187 -22.10 -12.02 -5.97
CA MET A 187 -23.29 -11.47 -5.28
C MET A 187 -24.12 -10.56 -6.20
N GLY A 188 -23.49 -9.82 -7.11
CA GLY A 188 -24.17 -8.90 -8.02
C GLY A 188 -25.13 -7.96 -7.27
N ARG A 189 -26.39 -7.88 -7.70
CA ARG A 189 -27.40 -6.98 -7.08
C ARG A 189 -27.68 -7.22 -5.58
N LYS A 190 -27.30 -8.37 -5.02
CA LYS A 190 -27.48 -8.67 -3.59
C LYS A 190 -26.54 -7.88 -2.68
N VAL A 191 -25.50 -7.24 -3.22
CA VAL A 191 -24.56 -6.38 -2.46
C VAL A 191 -25.25 -5.23 -1.73
N LYS A 192 -26.44 -4.82 -2.17
CA LYS A 192 -27.22 -3.68 -1.62
C LYS A 192 -27.69 -3.85 -0.17
N THR A 193 -27.58 -5.03 0.42
CA THR A 193 -28.07 -5.28 1.79
C THR A 193 -26.94 -5.22 2.80
N LEU A 194 -27.20 -4.67 4.00
CA LEU A 194 -26.23 -4.63 5.09
C LEU A 194 -25.69 -6.03 5.44
N LYS A 195 -26.56 -7.05 5.40
CA LYS A 195 -26.16 -8.45 5.59
C LYS A 195 -25.11 -8.89 4.58
N SER A 196 -25.24 -8.49 3.32
CA SER A 196 -24.26 -8.80 2.28
C SER A 196 -22.93 -8.09 2.51
N CYS A 197 -22.95 -6.84 2.98
CA CYS A 197 -21.73 -6.13 3.35
C CYS A 197 -20.99 -6.85 4.49
N MET A 198 -21.71 -7.32 5.50
CA MET A 198 -21.10 -8.10 6.58
C MET A 198 -20.48 -9.41 6.07
N ILE A 199 -21.18 -10.14 5.20
CA ILE A 199 -20.65 -11.38 4.60
C ILE A 199 -19.43 -11.11 3.74
N LEU A 200 -19.42 -10.01 2.97
CA LEU A 200 -18.26 -9.58 2.18
C LEU A 200 -17.08 -9.17 3.07
N GLY A 201 -17.33 -8.59 4.23
CA GLY A 201 -16.31 -8.20 5.18
C GLY A 201 -15.58 -9.37 5.85
N LEU A 202 -16.22 -10.54 5.96
CA LEU A 202 -15.68 -11.71 6.69
C LEU A 202 -14.32 -12.20 6.16
N PRO A 203 -14.11 -12.40 4.85
CA PRO A 203 -12.81 -12.86 4.35
C PRO A 203 -11.69 -11.87 4.64
N GLY A 204 -11.95 -10.57 4.46
CA GLY A 204 -10.98 -9.53 4.77
C GLY A 204 -10.67 -9.45 6.26
N ALA A 205 -11.70 -9.52 7.11
CA ALA A 205 -11.52 -9.57 8.57
C ALA A 205 -10.74 -10.81 9.00
N GLY A 206 -10.99 -11.97 8.38
CA GLY A 206 -10.28 -13.22 8.66
C GLY A 206 -8.78 -13.13 8.34
N LEU A 207 -8.41 -12.61 7.15
CA LEU A 207 -7.01 -12.39 6.77
C LEU A 207 -6.34 -11.29 7.62
N ALA A 208 -7.06 -10.22 7.94
CA ALA A 208 -6.54 -9.16 8.79
C ALA A 208 -6.26 -9.66 10.21
N LEU A 209 -7.17 -10.47 10.77
CA LEU A 209 -6.98 -11.10 12.08
C LEU A 209 -5.81 -12.10 12.05
N ALA A 210 -5.69 -12.88 10.99
CA ALA A 210 -4.55 -13.77 10.80
C ALA A 210 -3.22 -12.99 10.70
N ALA A 211 -3.17 -11.90 9.94
CA ALA A 211 -1.99 -11.04 9.86
C ALA A 211 -1.64 -10.42 11.22
N TYR A 212 -2.63 -10.02 12.00
CA TYR A 212 -2.43 -9.45 13.33
C TYR A 212 -1.92 -10.48 14.35
N ILE A 213 -2.57 -11.67 14.43
CA ILE A 213 -2.28 -12.70 15.45
C ILE A 213 -1.06 -13.54 15.05
N LEU A 214 -0.96 -13.98 13.79
CA LEU A 214 0.04 -14.94 13.36
C LEU A 214 1.36 -14.27 12.96
N THR A 215 1.33 -13.03 12.46
CA THR A 215 2.54 -12.36 11.97
C THR A 215 2.91 -11.09 12.75
N ASP A 216 2.23 -10.80 13.88
CA ASP A 216 2.41 -9.58 14.68
C ASP A 216 2.43 -8.28 13.83
N ASN A 217 1.68 -8.26 12.72
CA ASN A 217 1.70 -7.18 11.75
C ASN A 217 0.38 -6.40 11.70
N LEU A 218 0.24 -5.45 12.63
CA LEU A 218 -0.93 -4.57 12.69
C LEU A 218 -1.08 -3.73 11.41
N SER A 219 0.02 -3.26 10.85
CA SER A 219 0.02 -2.40 9.66
C SER A 219 -0.57 -3.10 8.45
N THR A 220 -0.14 -4.35 8.19
CA THR A 220 -0.73 -5.16 7.11
C THR A 220 -2.19 -5.50 7.38
N ALA A 221 -2.55 -5.79 8.64
CA ALA A 221 -3.95 -6.00 9.02
C ALA A 221 -4.82 -4.78 8.71
N MET A 222 -4.35 -3.56 9.01
CA MET A 222 -5.04 -2.31 8.64
C MET A 222 -5.17 -2.13 7.13
N ILE A 223 -4.12 -2.44 6.35
CA ILE A 223 -4.17 -2.37 4.89
C ILE A 223 -5.20 -3.36 4.34
N ILE A 224 -5.20 -4.62 4.80
CA ILE A 224 -6.17 -5.65 4.37
C ILE A 224 -7.61 -5.22 4.69
N LEU A 225 -7.86 -4.69 5.89
CA LEU A 225 -9.17 -4.13 6.25
C LEU A 225 -9.53 -2.91 5.38
N GLY A 226 -8.58 -2.02 5.14
CA GLY A 226 -8.78 -0.86 4.29
C GLY A 226 -9.13 -1.24 2.85
N ILE A 227 -8.45 -2.24 2.26
CA ILE A 227 -8.79 -2.81 0.94
C ILE A 227 -10.20 -3.37 0.97
N THR A 228 -10.52 -4.16 1.99
CA THR A 228 -11.85 -4.80 2.12
C THR A 228 -12.97 -3.76 2.19
N VAL A 229 -12.82 -2.79 3.10
CA VAL A 229 -13.82 -1.70 3.28
C VAL A 229 -13.92 -0.86 2.01
N GLY A 230 -12.79 -0.51 1.38
CA GLY A 230 -12.78 0.26 0.15
C GLY A 230 -13.46 -0.46 -1.02
N MET A 231 -13.21 -1.77 -1.19
CA MET A 231 -13.88 -2.55 -2.23
C MET A 231 -15.38 -2.73 -1.96
N VAL A 232 -15.79 -2.94 -0.71
CA VAL A 232 -17.23 -2.99 -0.35
C VAL A 232 -17.87 -1.61 -0.55
N PHE A 233 -17.18 -0.53 -0.20
CA PHE A 233 -17.65 0.84 -0.43
C PHE A 233 -17.91 1.13 -1.92
N VAL A 234 -16.99 0.73 -2.79
CA VAL A 234 -17.15 0.90 -4.24
C VAL A 234 -18.32 0.08 -4.79
N ALA A 235 -18.53 -1.13 -4.26
CA ALA A 235 -19.60 -2.03 -4.71
C ALA A 235 -20.99 -1.71 -4.15
N HIS A 236 -21.09 -0.98 -3.03
CA HIS A 236 -22.38 -0.72 -2.37
C HIS A 236 -22.98 0.61 -2.84
N PRO A 237 -24.25 0.67 -3.21
CA PRO A 237 -24.90 1.86 -3.77
C PRO A 237 -25.10 2.99 -2.75
N ASP A 238 -25.26 2.68 -1.46
CA ASP A 238 -25.50 3.66 -0.39
C ASP A 238 -24.24 4.03 0.37
N MET A 239 -23.98 5.35 0.54
CA MET A 239 -22.84 5.87 1.32
C MET A 239 -23.13 5.98 2.81
N ARG A 240 -24.38 6.09 3.20
CA ARG A 240 -24.79 6.36 4.59
C ARG A 240 -24.22 5.38 5.62
N PRO A 241 -24.30 4.03 5.41
CA PRO A 241 -23.74 3.10 6.40
C PRO A 241 -22.22 3.23 6.54
N PHE A 242 -21.48 3.54 5.43
CA PHE A 242 -20.03 3.72 5.49
C PHE A 242 -19.64 4.99 6.23
N ILE A 243 -20.35 6.10 5.99
CA ILE A 243 -20.13 7.35 6.74
C ILE A 243 -20.38 7.12 8.22
N ALA A 244 -21.47 6.43 8.58
CA ALA A 244 -21.79 6.11 9.98
C ALA A 244 -20.74 5.22 10.63
N VAL A 245 -20.29 4.14 9.96
CA VAL A 245 -19.26 3.23 10.46
C VAL A 245 -17.90 3.94 10.58
N THR A 246 -17.53 4.76 9.60
CA THR A 246 -16.28 5.52 9.62
C THR A 246 -16.32 6.55 10.77
N ALA A 247 -17.41 7.30 10.92
CA ALA A 247 -17.57 8.26 12.00
C ALA A 247 -17.51 7.58 13.38
N ALA A 248 -18.21 6.45 13.53
CA ALA A 248 -18.16 5.66 14.77
C ALA A 248 -16.73 5.14 15.05
N GLY A 249 -16.03 4.65 14.02
CA GLY A 249 -14.64 4.20 14.13
C GLY A 249 -13.69 5.32 14.56
N VAL A 250 -13.80 6.50 13.95
CA VAL A 250 -13.02 7.69 14.34
C VAL A 250 -13.30 8.09 15.78
N ILE A 251 -14.58 8.13 16.19
CA ILE A 251 -14.97 8.45 17.58
C ILE A 251 -14.35 7.43 18.55
N LEU A 252 -14.44 6.13 18.27
CA LEU A 252 -13.84 5.08 19.09
C LEU A 252 -12.33 5.20 19.20
N ILE A 253 -11.64 5.52 18.10
CA ILE A 253 -10.19 5.76 18.10
C ILE A 253 -9.85 6.96 18.99
N VAL A 254 -10.56 8.08 18.83
CA VAL A 254 -10.35 9.28 19.65
C VAL A 254 -10.57 8.99 21.13
N ILE A 255 -11.67 8.32 21.48
CA ILE A 255 -11.95 7.91 22.87
C ILE A 255 -10.86 6.98 23.39
N GLY A 256 -10.43 5.98 22.59
CA GLY A 256 -9.37 5.05 22.96
C GLY A 256 -8.03 5.76 23.20
N VAL A 257 -7.66 6.70 22.36
CA VAL A 257 -6.44 7.52 22.52
C VAL A 257 -6.53 8.39 23.78
N LEU A 258 -7.67 9.07 24.00
CA LEU A 258 -7.88 9.89 25.20
C LEU A 258 -7.82 9.03 26.48
N PHE A 259 -8.43 7.84 26.47
CA PHE A 259 -8.38 6.90 27.57
C PHE A 259 -6.96 6.42 27.86
N LEU A 260 -6.19 6.05 26.81
CA LEU A 260 -4.78 5.66 26.93
C LEU A 260 -3.95 6.78 27.55
N VAL A 261 -4.09 8.02 27.06
CA VAL A 261 -3.35 9.18 27.58
C VAL A 261 -3.70 9.45 29.05
N ALA A 262 -4.96 9.26 29.43
CA ALA A 262 -5.42 9.51 30.80
C ALA A 262 -5.00 8.41 31.80
N THR A 263 -4.87 7.16 31.34
CA THR A 263 -4.65 6.00 32.24
C THR A 263 -3.21 5.52 32.30
N THR A 264 -2.41 5.78 31.25
CA THR A 264 -1.07 5.20 31.12
C THR A 264 0.00 6.26 31.37
N LYS A 265 0.69 6.13 32.51
CA LYS A 265 1.87 6.96 32.83
C LYS A 265 3.16 6.34 32.34
N ASP A 266 3.29 5.02 32.40
CA ASP A 266 4.40 4.21 31.91
C ASP A 266 3.85 2.87 31.43
N SER A 267 4.17 2.46 30.21
CA SER A 267 3.63 1.23 29.63
C SER A 267 4.73 0.40 28.98
N ASP A 268 4.88 -0.84 29.46
CA ASP A 268 5.76 -1.86 28.87
C ASP A 268 5.25 -2.38 27.51
N SER A 269 4.05 -1.98 27.10
CA SER A 269 3.47 -2.43 25.83
C SER A 269 4.02 -1.64 24.65
N PHE A 270 4.78 -2.30 23.78
CA PHE A 270 5.35 -1.74 22.55
C PHE A 270 4.34 -0.98 21.67
N ARG A 271 3.06 -1.41 21.67
CA ARG A 271 2.00 -0.78 20.87
C ARG A 271 1.50 0.52 21.49
N VAL A 272 1.34 0.53 22.82
CA VAL A 272 0.94 1.74 23.56
C VAL A 272 2.05 2.78 23.45
N MET A 273 3.31 2.36 23.57
CA MET A 273 4.47 3.22 23.41
C MET A 273 4.48 3.94 22.06
N ARG A 274 4.12 3.28 20.95
CA ARG A 274 4.02 3.94 19.64
C ARG A 274 2.98 5.08 19.60
N VAL A 275 1.89 4.98 20.35
CA VAL A 275 0.87 6.03 20.44
C VAL A 275 1.39 7.19 21.30
N LEU A 276 2.06 6.92 22.40
CA LEU A 276 2.67 7.93 23.27
C LEU A 276 3.78 8.69 22.54
N VAL A 277 4.66 7.96 21.83
CA VAL A 277 5.71 8.52 20.96
C VAL A 277 5.11 9.43 19.88
N TRP A 278 4.02 9.00 19.25
CA TRP A 278 3.33 9.82 18.24
C TRP A 278 2.81 11.15 18.79
N LEU A 279 2.23 11.12 20.01
CA LEU A 279 1.65 12.30 20.63
C LEU A 279 2.73 13.24 21.18
N GLN A 280 3.80 12.68 21.77
CA GLN A 280 4.87 13.42 22.45
C GLN A 280 6.26 12.84 22.09
N PRO A 281 6.70 12.95 20.83
CA PRO A 281 7.95 12.32 20.39
C PRO A 281 9.18 12.88 21.13
N GLU A 282 9.15 14.14 21.56
CA GLU A 282 10.26 14.77 22.31
C GLU A 282 10.44 14.15 23.71
N LYS A 283 9.33 13.77 24.36
CA LYS A 283 9.37 13.18 25.70
C LYS A 283 9.86 11.73 25.69
N TYR A 284 9.58 11.01 24.64
CA TYR A 284 9.90 9.57 24.48
C TYR A 284 10.99 9.36 23.42
N SER A 285 11.97 10.26 23.36
CA SER A 285 13.08 10.19 22.39
C SER A 285 13.85 8.87 22.48
N ASP A 286 14.09 8.36 23.69
CA ASP A 286 14.85 7.13 23.93
C ASP A 286 14.06 5.85 23.60
N GLU A 287 12.73 5.96 23.43
CA GLU A 287 11.79 4.84 23.27
C GLU A 287 11.14 4.77 21.87
N GLY A 288 11.83 5.29 20.84
CA GLY A 288 11.36 5.29 19.44
C GLY A 288 10.93 6.66 18.93
N GLY A 289 10.79 7.69 19.77
CA GLY A 289 10.55 9.08 19.37
C GLY A 289 11.70 9.67 18.58
N TYR A 290 12.91 9.18 18.79
CA TYR A 290 14.12 9.58 18.05
C TYR A 290 13.93 9.47 16.54
N GLN A 291 13.44 8.32 16.04
CA GLN A 291 13.21 8.10 14.62
C GLN A 291 12.26 9.14 14.02
N THR A 292 11.13 9.41 14.71
CA THR A 292 10.14 10.40 14.28
C THR A 292 10.70 11.82 14.28
N LEU A 293 11.43 12.20 15.32
CA LEU A 293 12.05 13.52 15.40
C LEU A 293 13.10 13.76 14.31
N GLN A 294 13.97 12.78 14.08
CA GLN A 294 14.98 12.89 13.03
C GLN A 294 14.37 12.94 11.63
N ALA A 295 13.28 12.20 11.39
CA ALA A 295 12.53 12.29 10.13
C ALA A 295 11.91 13.69 9.94
N LEU A 296 11.35 14.28 10.99
CA LEU A 296 10.80 15.64 10.93
C LEU A 296 11.90 16.70 10.74
N TYR A 297 13.08 16.51 11.38
CA TYR A 297 14.24 17.38 11.15
C TYR A 297 14.77 17.28 9.72
N ALA A 298 14.79 16.08 9.13
CA ALA A 298 15.14 15.88 7.73
C ALA A 298 14.23 16.71 6.83
N ILE A 299 12.89 16.56 6.97
CA ILE A 299 11.93 17.30 6.18
C ILE A 299 12.07 18.81 6.37
N GLY A 300 12.17 19.27 7.63
CA GLY A 300 12.28 20.69 7.95
C GLY A 300 13.58 21.34 7.43
N SER A 301 14.67 20.56 7.38
CA SER A 301 15.97 21.05 6.93
C SER A 301 16.12 21.12 5.40
N GLY A 302 15.27 20.39 4.65
CA GLY A 302 15.30 20.39 3.19
C GLY A 302 14.77 21.68 2.56
N GLY A 303 13.87 22.40 3.22
CA GLY A 303 13.27 23.63 2.66
C GLY A 303 12.57 23.40 1.31
N LEU A 304 12.58 24.41 0.45
CA LEU A 304 11.90 24.31 -0.87
C LEU A 304 12.71 23.46 -1.87
N PHE A 305 14.01 23.65 -1.97
CA PHE A 305 14.86 23.09 -3.02
C PHE A 305 15.74 21.92 -2.55
N GLY A 306 15.72 21.61 -1.27
CA GLY A 306 16.56 20.57 -0.69
C GLY A 306 18.02 21.00 -0.49
N ARG A 307 18.79 20.09 0.09
CA ARG A 307 20.25 20.25 0.30
C ARG A 307 21.07 19.75 -0.89
N GLY A 308 20.44 19.22 -1.90
CA GLY A 308 21.05 18.54 -3.04
C GLY A 308 21.15 17.03 -2.84
N LEU A 309 21.06 16.30 -3.96
CA LEU A 309 21.13 14.85 -3.97
C LEU A 309 22.46 14.36 -3.35
N GLY A 310 22.39 13.40 -2.46
CA GLY A 310 23.55 12.86 -1.77
C GLY A 310 24.00 13.66 -0.53
N ASN A 311 23.41 14.82 -0.24
CA ASN A 311 23.85 15.74 0.82
C ASN A 311 22.96 15.73 2.08
N SER A 312 22.11 14.72 2.25
CA SER A 312 21.39 14.54 3.51
C SER A 312 22.37 14.27 4.65
N ILE A 313 22.20 14.96 5.77
CA ILE A 313 22.95 14.70 7.02
C ILE A 313 22.25 13.59 7.80
N GLN A 314 20.92 13.56 7.76
CA GLN A 314 20.13 12.65 8.57
C GLN A 314 20.28 11.17 8.15
N LYS A 315 20.66 10.90 6.89
CA LYS A 315 20.95 9.54 6.41
C LYS A 315 22.23 8.92 6.98
N LEU A 316 23.13 9.73 7.57
CA LEU A 316 24.40 9.26 8.12
C LEU A 316 24.24 8.56 9.49
N GLY A 317 23.15 7.85 9.69
CA GLY A 317 22.84 7.08 10.90
C GLY A 317 21.91 7.78 11.88
N SER A 318 21.52 9.04 11.63
CA SER A 318 20.60 9.76 12.51
C SER A 318 19.15 9.30 12.37
N VAL A 319 18.70 8.93 11.15
CA VAL A 319 17.38 8.33 10.92
C VAL A 319 17.52 6.82 10.83
N PRO A 320 17.04 6.05 11.82
CA PRO A 320 16.98 4.60 11.72
C PRO A 320 16.10 4.18 10.54
N GLU A 321 16.49 3.10 9.84
CA GLU A 321 15.71 2.52 8.72
C GLU A 321 15.38 3.55 7.61
N ALA A 322 16.29 4.53 7.37
CA ALA A 322 16.09 5.59 6.38
C ALA A 322 15.79 5.06 4.96
N GLN A 323 16.34 3.90 4.59
CA GLN A 323 16.12 3.25 3.30
C GLN A 323 14.77 2.51 3.20
N ASN A 324 14.10 2.25 4.31
CA ASN A 324 12.86 1.47 4.38
C ASN A 324 11.62 2.41 4.46
N ASP A 325 11.03 2.55 5.64
CA ASP A 325 9.78 3.28 5.85
C ASP A 325 9.95 4.80 5.95
N MET A 326 11.19 5.29 6.20
CA MET A 326 11.49 6.72 6.36
C MET A 326 12.12 7.36 5.11
N ILE A 327 12.18 6.65 3.96
CA ILE A 327 12.85 7.16 2.76
C ILE A 327 12.28 8.50 2.28
N PHE A 328 10.98 8.75 2.47
CA PHE A 328 10.32 9.99 2.08
C PHE A 328 10.88 11.20 2.83
N SER A 329 11.32 11.06 4.10
CA SER A 329 11.94 12.16 4.84
C SER A 329 13.29 12.57 4.23
N ILE A 330 14.08 11.59 3.77
CA ILE A 330 15.36 11.86 3.11
C ILE A 330 15.16 12.46 1.71
N ILE A 331 14.14 12.01 0.99
CA ILE A 331 13.74 12.64 -0.29
C ILE A 331 13.43 14.14 -0.06
N CYS A 332 12.68 14.45 0.99
CA CYS A 332 12.40 15.85 1.35
C CYS A 332 13.63 16.62 1.83
N GLU A 333 14.59 15.98 2.50
CA GLU A 333 15.84 16.64 2.89
C GLU A 333 16.72 16.95 1.68
N GLU A 334 16.89 15.98 0.76
CA GLU A 334 17.80 16.13 -0.39
C GLU A 334 17.21 16.96 -1.52
N LEU A 335 15.93 16.79 -1.83
CA LEU A 335 15.24 17.42 -2.98
C LEU A 335 14.23 18.49 -2.57
N GLY A 336 14.06 18.73 -1.27
CA GLY A 336 13.12 19.69 -0.74
C GLY A 336 11.65 19.32 -0.94
N ILE A 337 10.78 20.31 -0.76
CA ILE A 337 9.33 20.17 -1.00
C ILE A 337 9.06 19.76 -2.45
N PHE A 338 9.83 20.27 -3.43
CA PHE A 338 9.68 19.88 -4.83
C PHE A 338 9.90 18.38 -5.05
N GLY A 339 10.88 17.76 -4.36
CA GLY A 339 11.08 16.31 -4.41
C GLY A 339 9.90 15.53 -3.83
N GLY A 340 9.35 15.98 -2.71
CA GLY A 340 8.14 15.39 -2.13
C GLY A 340 6.93 15.50 -3.07
N ILE A 341 6.69 16.68 -3.66
CA ILE A 341 5.61 16.91 -4.62
C ILE A 341 5.81 16.04 -5.88
N PHE A 342 7.04 15.91 -6.38
CA PHE A 342 7.34 15.06 -7.53
C PHE A 342 6.95 13.61 -7.28
N VAL A 343 7.26 13.06 -6.10
CA VAL A 343 6.84 11.71 -5.70
C VAL A 343 5.32 11.60 -5.67
N LEU A 344 4.61 12.59 -5.10
CA LEU A 344 3.15 12.61 -5.08
C LEU A 344 2.55 12.65 -6.49
N ILE A 345 3.13 13.41 -7.41
CA ILE A 345 2.69 13.47 -8.81
C ILE A 345 2.86 12.11 -9.49
N LEU A 346 4.00 11.43 -9.28
CA LEU A 346 4.22 10.10 -9.85
C LEU A 346 3.20 9.07 -9.34
N PHE A 347 2.93 9.05 -8.03
CA PHE A 347 1.90 8.17 -7.47
C PHE A 347 0.49 8.58 -7.93
N GLY A 348 0.19 9.87 -7.98
CA GLY A 348 -1.07 10.39 -8.51
C GLY A 348 -1.30 9.92 -9.96
N TYR A 349 -0.26 9.97 -10.79
CA TYR A 349 -0.32 9.48 -12.16
C TYR A 349 -0.47 7.96 -12.25
N LEU A 350 0.23 7.19 -11.39
CA LEU A 350 0.05 5.73 -11.29
C LEU A 350 -1.40 5.38 -10.93
N LEU A 351 -1.94 6.02 -9.90
CA LEU A 351 -3.32 5.82 -9.47
C LEU A 351 -4.33 6.22 -10.55
N TYR A 352 -4.09 7.32 -11.26
CA TYR A 352 -4.91 7.73 -12.41
C TYR A 352 -4.91 6.66 -13.51
N ARG A 353 -3.76 6.03 -13.83
CA ARG A 353 -3.71 4.96 -14.83
C ARG A 353 -4.45 3.71 -14.38
N LEU A 354 -4.31 3.31 -13.12
CA LEU A 354 -5.08 2.20 -12.55
C LEU A 354 -6.59 2.49 -12.57
N PHE A 355 -6.99 3.70 -12.22
CA PHE A 355 -8.38 4.15 -12.30
C PHE A 355 -8.93 4.04 -13.73
N PHE A 356 -8.17 4.54 -14.71
CA PHE A 356 -8.54 4.45 -16.13
C PHE A 356 -8.73 2.98 -16.57
N ILE A 357 -7.81 2.08 -16.18
CA ILE A 357 -7.94 0.65 -16.51
C ILE A 357 -9.16 0.04 -15.83
N ALA A 358 -9.42 0.37 -14.56
CA ALA A 358 -10.58 -0.13 -13.82
C ALA A 358 -11.91 0.25 -14.49
N GLN A 359 -12.03 1.51 -14.95
CA GLN A 359 -13.23 2.00 -15.64
C GLN A 359 -13.44 1.37 -17.01
N ASN A 360 -12.38 1.08 -17.75
CA ASN A 360 -12.45 0.54 -19.10
C ASN A 360 -12.26 -0.98 -19.17
N ALA A 361 -12.21 -1.66 -18.02
CA ALA A 361 -12.03 -3.11 -17.95
C ALA A 361 -13.16 -3.84 -18.69
N PRO A 362 -12.85 -4.96 -19.40
CA PRO A 362 -13.83 -5.66 -20.22
C PRO A 362 -14.93 -6.36 -19.44
N ASP A 363 -14.71 -6.60 -18.15
CA ASP A 363 -15.67 -7.25 -17.26
C ASP A 363 -15.55 -6.74 -15.80
N LEU A 364 -16.58 -7.06 -15.01
CA LEU A 364 -16.67 -6.66 -13.62
C LEU A 364 -15.53 -7.23 -12.74
N PHE A 365 -15.06 -8.44 -13.02
CA PHE A 365 -14.00 -9.08 -12.23
C PHE A 365 -12.67 -8.35 -12.42
N GLY A 366 -12.29 -8.07 -13.67
CA GLY A 366 -11.08 -7.29 -13.98
C GLY A 366 -11.14 -5.88 -13.40
N SER A 367 -12.30 -5.20 -13.52
CA SER A 367 -12.53 -3.88 -12.95
C SER A 367 -12.35 -3.87 -11.42
N LEU A 368 -12.92 -4.85 -10.71
CA LEU A 368 -12.81 -4.96 -9.26
C LEU A 368 -11.40 -5.31 -8.80
N ILE A 369 -10.67 -6.16 -9.52
CA ILE A 369 -9.26 -6.46 -9.21
C ILE A 369 -8.42 -5.18 -9.30
N VAL A 370 -8.50 -4.46 -10.42
CA VAL A 370 -7.71 -3.24 -10.60
C VAL A 370 -8.12 -2.16 -9.59
N THR A 371 -9.40 -2.07 -9.24
CA THR A 371 -9.89 -1.21 -8.16
C THR A 371 -9.28 -1.60 -6.81
N GLY A 372 -9.19 -2.89 -6.51
CA GLY A 372 -8.53 -3.37 -5.28
C GLY A 372 -7.04 -3.03 -5.24
N ILE A 373 -6.33 -3.18 -6.37
CA ILE A 373 -4.92 -2.77 -6.51
C ILE A 373 -4.76 -1.25 -6.33
N PHE A 374 -5.65 -0.46 -6.93
CA PHE A 374 -5.71 0.99 -6.75
C PHE A 374 -5.84 1.37 -5.26
N ILE A 375 -6.79 0.76 -4.55
CA ILE A 375 -7.02 1.01 -3.13
C ILE A 375 -5.80 0.59 -2.31
N HIS A 376 -5.18 -0.56 -2.60
CA HIS A 376 -3.99 -1.04 -1.89
C HIS A 376 -2.85 -0.03 -2.00
N ILE A 377 -2.47 0.36 -3.22
CA ILE A 377 -1.35 1.29 -3.45
C ILE A 377 -1.64 2.64 -2.83
N ALA A 378 -2.86 3.16 -3.01
CA ALA A 378 -3.26 4.43 -2.44
C ALA A 378 -3.15 4.44 -0.90
N LEU A 379 -3.68 3.39 -0.23
CA LEU A 379 -3.58 3.25 1.22
C LEU A 379 -2.13 3.16 1.68
N GLN A 380 -1.30 2.38 0.98
CA GLN A 380 0.10 2.20 1.37
C GLN A 380 0.89 3.50 1.25
N VAL A 381 0.69 4.28 0.19
CA VAL A 381 1.31 5.61 0.00
C VAL A 381 0.84 6.59 1.07
N ILE A 382 -0.46 6.69 1.30
CA ILE A 382 -1.03 7.60 2.29
C ILE A 382 -0.53 7.26 3.70
N LEU A 383 -0.55 5.98 4.07
CA LEU A 383 -0.08 5.53 5.39
C LEU A 383 1.40 5.82 5.60
N ASN A 384 2.26 5.57 4.60
CA ASN A 384 3.69 5.89 4.72
C ASN A 384 3.91 7.39 4.91
N ILE A 385 3.34 8.23 4.04
CA ILE A 385 3.51 9.68 4.11
C ILE A 385 2.94 10.25 5.40
N ALA A 386 1.77 9.77 5.85
CA ALA A 386 1.16 10.20 7.11
C ALA A 386 2.04 9.86 8.33
N VAL A 387 2.69 8.70 8.33
CA VAL A 387 3.64 8.31 9.37
C VAL A 387 4.88 9.21 9.36
N VAL A 388 5.48 9.41 8.19
CA VAL A 388 6.71 10.22 8.05
C VAL A 388 6.46 11.69 8.44
N LEU A 389 5.25 12.21 8.19
CA LEU A 389 4.81 13.55 8.62
C LEU A 389 4.31 13.59 10.07
N ASN A 390 4.40 12.50 10.82
CA ASN A 390 3.87 12.37 12.18
C ASN A 390 2.37 12.72 12.31
N LEU A 391 1.59 12.42 11.27
CA LEU A 391 0.11 12.56 11.31
C LEU A 391 -0.55 11.34 11.95
N MET A 392 0.16 10.22 12.04
CA MET A 392 -0.28 8.98 12.69
C MET A 392 0.90 8.22 13.29
N PRO A 393 0.66 7.29 14.23
CA PRO A 393 1.71 6.49 14.87
C PRO A 393 2.54 5.72 13.84
N ASN A 394 3.84 5.50 14.13
CA ASN A 394 4.72 4.74 13.25
C ASN A 394 4.20 3.31 13.03
N THR A 395 4.01 2.96 11.76
CA THR A 395 3.46 1.67 11.31
C THR A 395 4.49 0.78 10.63
N GLY A 396 5.62 1.32 10.20
CA GLY A 396 6.65 0.57 9.45
C GLY A 396 6.20 0.17 8.03
N VAL A 397 5.24 0.88 7.45
CA VAL A 397 4.78 0.66 6.06
C VAL A 397 5.74 1.33 5.11
N THR A 398 6.26 0.57 4.15
CA THR A 398 7.20 1.07 3.14
C THR A 398 6.49 1.81 2.01
N LEU A 399 7.18 2.76 1.35
CA LEU A 399 6.68 3.46 0.17
C LEU A 399 6.79 2.56 -1.07
N PRO A 400 5.68 2.25 -1.79
CA PRO A 400 5.69 1.32 -2.92
C PRO A 400 6.74 1.69 -3.98
N PHE A 401 7.44 0.72 -4.54
CA PHE A 401 8.45 0.85 -5.60
C PHE A 401 9.71 1.67 -5.24
N ILE A 402 9.65 2.55 -4.25
CA ILE A 402 10.75 3.48 -3.88
C ILE A 402 11.57 2.92 -2.71
N SER A 403 10.90 2.47 -1.64
CA SER A 403 11.59 1.93 -0.47
C SER A 403 12.35 0.63 -0.75
N TYR A 404 13.39 0.36 0.02
CA TYR A 404 14.02 -0.93 0.03
C TYR A 404 13.06 -2.01 0.55
N GLY A 405 12.86 -3.05 -0.26
CA GLY A 405 11.96 -4.14 0.14
C GLY A 405 12.06 -5.31 -0.84
N GLY A 406 12.96 -6.27 -0.58
CA GLY A 406 13.27 -7.36 -1.50
C GLY A 406 12.05 -8.13 -2.00
N THR A 407 11.15 -8.59 -1.11
CA THR A 407 9.95 -9.35 -1.53
C THR A 407 8.74 -8.47 -1.79
N SER A 408 8.64 -7.31 -1.19
CA SER A 408 7.51 -6.40 -1.41
C SER A 408 7.42 -5.94 -2.86
N ILE A 409 8.57 -5.65 -3.50
CA ILE A 409 8.59 -5.25 -4.92
C ILE A 409 8.12 -6.37 -5.86
N VAL A 410 8.35 -7.65 -5.50
CA VAL A 410 7.87 -8.80 -6.28
C VAL A 410 6.35 -8.81 -6.33
N PHE A 411 5.68 -8.62 -5.18
CA PHE A 411 4.22 -8.60 -5.10
C PHE A 411 3.62 -7.37 -5.75
N LEU A 412 4.22 -6.20 -5.56
CA LEU A 412 3.79 -4.97 -6.25
C LEU A 412 3.90 -5.12 -7.77
N MET A 413 4.99 -5.72 -8.29
CA MET A 413 5.14 -5.97 -9.72
C MET A 413 4.16 -7.04 -10.22
N LEU A 414 3.79 -8.03 -9.39
CA LEU A 414 2.75 -8.98 -9.73
C LEU A 414 1.38 -8.30 -9.84
N GLU A 415 1.04 -7.38 -8.93
CA GLU A 415 -0.17 -6.57 -9.03
C GLU A 415 -0.20 -5.74 -10.31
N MET A 416 0.94 -5.11 -10.67
CA MET A 416 1.04 -4.37 -11.94
C MET A 416 0.91 -5.30 -13.16
N ALA A 417 1.45 -6.52 -13.10
CA ALA A 417 1.28 -7.50 -14.16
C ALA A 417 -0.19 -7.90 -14.35
N ILE A 418 -0.92 -8.06 -13.25
CA ILE A 418 -2.37 -8.35 -13.29
C ILE A 418 -3.12 -7.15 -13.88
N ALA A 419 -2.83 -5.92 -13.45
CA ALA A 419 -3.45 -4.71 -13.98
C ALA A 419 -3.19 -4.55 -15.50
N LEU A 420 -1.95 -4.81 -15.96
CA LEU A 420 -1.60 -4.81 -17.38
C LEU A 420 -2.30 -5.93 -18.17
N SER A 421 -2.50 -7.11 -17.55
CA SER A 421 -3.27 -8.19 -18.17
C SER A 421 -4.74 -7.82 -18.38
N VAL A 422 -5.34 -7.08 -17.44
CA VAL A 422 -6.68 -6.51 -17.60
C VAL A 422 -6.68 -5.45 -18.70
N ALA A 423 -5.72 -4.51 -18.65
CA ALA A 423 -5.60 -3.43 -19.63
C ALA A 423 -5.52 -3.95 -21.07
N ARG A 424 -4.75 -5.01 -21.30
CA ARG A 424 -4.60 -5.63 -22.64
C ARG A 424 -5.91 -6.13 -23.24
N GLN A 425 -6.90 -6.40 -22.42
CA GLN A 425 -8.20 -6.92 -22.90
C GLN A 425 -9.25 -5.81 -23.10
N ILE A 426 -8.90 -4.54 -22.83
CA ILE A 426 -9.74 -3.38 -23.09
C ILE A 426 -9.99 -3.26 -24.60
N LYS A 427 -11.25 -3.07 -24.97
CA LYS A 427 -11.66 -2.81 -26.36
C LYS A 427 -12.26 -1.42 -26.40
N PHE A 428 -11.61 -0.50 -27.09
CA PHE A 428 -12.23 0.77 -27.43
C PHE A 428 -13.21 0.52 -28.60
N GLN A 429 -14.48 0.91 -28.43
CA GLN A 429 -15.41 0.95 -29.55
C GLN A 429 -14.98 2.14 -30.41
N GLU A 430 -14.63 1.85 -31.67
CA GLU A 430 -14.44 2.87 -32.72
C GLU A 430 -15.76 3.50 -33.10
#